data_0d8c7e3979e330112c02348b6c1163af
#
_entry.id   0d8c7e3979e330112c02348b6c1163af
#
_cell.length_a   1.000
_cell.length_b   1.000
_cell.length_c   1.000
_cell.angle_alpha   90.00
_cell.angle_beta   90.00
_cell.angle_gamma   90.00
#
_symmetry.space_group_name_H-M   'P 1'
#
loop_
_entity.id
_entity.type
_entity.pdbx_description
1 polymer ?
#
loop_
_entity_poly.entity_id
_entity_poly.type
_entity_poly.pdbx_seq_one_letter_code
_entity_poly.pdbx_strand_id
1 'polypeptide(L)'
;DEVIGGKKVKRKHEPGAVEKATMWGPAVAIARSTVEEKLGKVPLSPYLALDLIAAAKSGSKEAAFRREDDAIEELIASDQFRASIYAFNLVQKHAKKPSGAPDKALARKVSKVGVLGAGLMASQFALLFLRRLEVPVVITDVSQERIDKGIEYITSELDKLVEKGRLSQDNRNRYVGNLSGSLDYAAFADCDWVIEAVFEELKIKQEVFAKIEEVVSEECILATNTSSLSVDAMAKSLKHPGRLVGFHFFNPVAVMPLVEVVRAEKSSDEAVATAMEVATNLRKTAVITSDSAGFVVNRLLGYLLGEAMRAVDEGASFEEVASAIAPLGLPMNPFDLLELVGLKVGAHVLDSMHAFNKERFYASENLHKLAEHGKLLERDAKGKIKSYDKKAMEIVAGGKNARSAAEIFESVQVGLAKEVKLMLEEKVVQTPQDIDLCMIMGAAWPFHLGGITPYLDRSGASEKAFGGSFHEPMIIGVRD
;
A
#
# COMPACT_ATOMS: atom_id res chain seq x y z
N ASP A 1 26.59 9.44 22.60
CA ASP A 1 27.20 9.86 23.88
C ASP A 1 28.75 9.82 23.86
N GLU A 2 29.41 8.76 23.34
CA GLU A 2 30.87 8.67 23.28
C GLU A 2 31.51 9.73 22.35
N VAL A 3 30.87 10.11 21.25
CA VAL A 3 31.34 11.13 20.32
C VAL A 3 31.19 12.53 20.92
N ILE A 4 30.09 12.78 21.64
CA ILE A 4 29.83 14.02 22.38
C ILE A 4 30.88 14.17 23.54
N GLY A 5 31.32 13.04 24.12
CA GLY A 5 32.38 12.97 25.12
C GLY A 5 33.82 13.15 24.56
N GLY A 6 33.97 13.50 23.28
CA GLY A 6 35.27 13.79 22.68
C GLY A 6 36.06 12.57 22.16
N LYS A 7 35.43 11.36 22.14
CA LYS A 7 36.08 10.17 21.57
C LYS A 7 36.18 10.28 20.06
N LYS A 8 37.42 10.34 19.53
CA LYS A 8 37.63 10.31 18.07
C LYS A 8 37.20 8.94 17.51
N VAL A 9 36.11 8.94 16.73
CA VAL A 9 35.72 7.77 15.93
C VAL A 9 36.70 7.61 14.76
N LYS A 10 37.50 6.56 14.74
CA LYS A 10 38.33 6.22 13.57
C LYS A 10 37.41 5.92 12.39
N ARG A 11 37.50 6.69 11.32
CA ARG A 11 36.86 6.35 10.04
C ARG A 11 37.40 5.01 9.56
N LYS A 12 36.55 4.13 9.07
CA LYS A 12 36.97 2.80 8.55
C LYS A 12 37.90 2.93 7.35
N HIS A 13 37.72 3.98 6.56
CA HIS A 13 38.55 4.29 5.38
C HIS A 13 38.46 5.79 5.08
N GLU A 14 39.62 6.40 4.83
CA GLU A 14 39.71 7.76 4.27
C GLU A 14 40.26 7.65 2.85
N PRO A 15 39.49 8.09 1.83
CA PRO A 15 39.92 7.96 0.43
C PRO A 15 41.23 8.73 0.22
N GLY A 16 42.24 8.07 -0.34
CA GLY A 16 43.52 8.70 -0.73
C GLY A 16 43.36 9.64 -1.93
N ALA A 17 44.44 10.40 -2.24
CA ALA A 17 44.42 11.33 -3.37
C ALA A 17 44.13 10.65 -4.72
N VAL A 18 44.64 9.43 -4.95
CA VAL A 18 44.41 8.66 -6.17
C VAL A 18 42.96 8.21 -6.24
N GLU A 19 42.37 7.66 -5.17
CA GLU A 19 40.97 7.26 -5.12
C GLU A 19 40.04 8.45 -5.35
N LYS A 20 40.30 9.60 -4.73
CA LYS A 20 39.55 10.82 -4.98
C LYS A 20 39.66 11.26 -6.43
N ALA A 21 40.81 11.12 -7.06
CA ALA A 21 41.00 11.51 -8.46
C ALA A 21 40.26 10.56 -9.44
N THR A 22 40.31 9.23 -9.22
CA THR A 22 39.88 8.25 -10.19
C THR A 22 38.52 7.61 -9.91
N MET A 23 38.11 7.42 -8.63
CA MET A 23 36.91 6.69 -8.26
C MET A 23 35.74 7.57 -7.78
N TRP A 24 36.04 8.79 -7.27
CA TRP A 24 35.00 9.65 -6.69
C TRP A 24 33.91 10.01 -7.69
N GLY A 25 34.27 10.50 -8.87
CA GLY A 25 33.33 10.86 -9.93
C GLY A 25 32.48 9.68 -10.40
N PRO A 26 33.07 8.54 -10.77
CA PRO A 26 32.33 7.33 -11.11
C PRO A 26 31.40 6.86 -9.98
N ALA A 27 31.81 6.90 -8.72
CA ALA A 27 30.97 6.50 -7.58
C ALA A 27 29.74 7.42 -7.43
N VAL A 28 29.91 8.73 -7.57
CA VAL A 28 28.79 9.69 -7.56
C VAL A 28 27.85 9.46 -8.75
N ALA A 29 28.40 9.19 -9.94
CA ALA A 29 27.59 8.91 -11.13
C ALA A 29 26.73 7.63 -10.96
N ILE A 30 27.32 6.56 -10.41
CA ILE A 30 26.60 5.32 -10.08
C ILE A 30 25.51 5.61 -9.04
N ALA A 31 25.84 6.34 -7.97
CA ALA A 31 24.87 6.71 -6.95
C ALA A 31 23.71 7.55 -7.54
N ARG A 32 24.01 8.51 -8.42
CA ARG A 32 22.98 9.31 -9.12
C ARG A 32 22.07 8.43 -10.00
N SER A 33 22.65 7.53 -10.79
CA SER A 33 21.87 6.59 -11.59
C SER A 33 20.99 5.68 -10.72
N THR A 34 21.51 5.23 -9.58
CA THR A 34 20.75 4.40 -8.61
C THR A 34 19.59 5.18 -7.99
N VAL A 35 19.80 6.47 -7.64
CA VAL A 35 18.75 7.35 -7.11
C VAL A 35 17.70 7.60 -8.18
N GLU A 36 18.12 7.89 -9.42
CA GLU A 36 17.20 8.10 -10.54
C GLU A 36 16.36 6.85 -10.85
N GLU A 37 16.96 5.66 -10.81
CA GLU A 37 16.26 4.39 -11.02
C GLU A 37 15.22 4.11 -9.93
N LYS A 38 15.50 4.47 -8.67
CA LYS A 38 14.63 4.16 -7.52
C LYS A 38 13.60 5.22 -7.19
N LEU A 39 13.94 6.50 -7.36
CA LEU A 39 13.14 7.62 -6.90
C LEU A 39 12.69 8.56 -8.03
N GLY A 40 13.15 8.32 -9.26
CA GLY A 40 12.94 9.24 -10.37
C GLY A 40 13.72 10.55 -10.21
N LYS A 41 13.38 11.55 -11.04
CA LYS A 41 14.05 12.88 -11.07
C LYS A 41 13.36 13.95 -10.23
N VAL A 42 12.18 13.64 -9.68
CA VAL A 42 11.33 14.63 -8.98
C VAL A 42 11.84 15.02 -7.60
N PRO A 43 12.37 14.10 -6.74
CA PRO A 43 12.80 14.47 -5.39
C PRO A 43 14.04 15.37 -5.42
N LEU A 44 13.98 16.55 -4.77
CA LEU A 44 15.07 17.52 -4.75
C LEU A 44 16.23 17.09 -3.83
N SER A 45 15.91 16.67 -2.61
CA SER A 45 16.89 16.43 -1.55
C SER A 45 17.96 15.38 -1.86
N PRO A 46 17.68 14.23 -2.53
CA PRO A 46 18.72 13.25 -2.85
C PRO A 46 19.75 13.79 -3.85
N TYR A 47 19.32 14.65 -4.79
CA TYR A 47 20.18 15.21 -5.80
C TYR A 47 21.08 16.31 -5.22
N LEU A 48 20.54 17.20 -4.39
CA LEU A 48 21.35 18.18 -3.65
C LEU A 48 22.39 17.48 -2.76
N ALA A 49 22.02 16.41 -2.06
CA ALA A 49 22.98 15.62 -1.28
C ALA A 49 24.09 15.03 -2.17
N LEU A 50 23.76 14.51 -3.36
CA LEU A 50 24.75 13.98 -4.30
C LEU A 50 25.66 15.09 -4.86
N ASP A 51 25.13 16.29 -5.09
CA ASP A 51 25.93 17.45 -5.54
C ASP A 51 26.89 17.92 -4.45
N LEU A 52 26.45 17.95 -3.18
CA LEU A 52 27.33 18.23 -2.03
C LEU A 52 28.43 17.17 -1.91
N ILE A 53 28.09 15.87 -2.05
CA ILE A 53 29.08 14.77 -2.03
C ILE A 53 30.04 14.92 -3.20
N ALA A 54 29.57 15.23 -4.41
CA ALA A 54 30.42 15.45 -5.58
C ALA A 54 31.41 16.59 -5.34
N ALA A 55 30.93 17.71 -4.79
CA ALA A 55 31.73 18.89 -4.48
C ALA A 55 32.73 18.68 -3.31
N ALA A 56 32.46 17.73 -2.41
CA ALA A 56 33.34 17.39 -1.30
C ALA A 56 34.68 16.76 -1.72
N LYS A 57 34.84 16.43 -3.01
CA LYS A 57 36.11 15.94 -3.59
C LYS A 57 37.26 16.92 -3.35
N SER A 58 37.00 18.23 -3.39
CA SER A 58 38.01 19.31 -3.31
C SER A 58 37.46 20.55 -2.61
N GLY A 59 38.32 21.40 -2.15
CA GLY A 59 37.95 22.65 -1.50
C GLY A 59 38.20 22.65 0.01
N SER A 60 38.04 23.83 0.65
CA SER A 60 38.16 23.97 2.10
C SER A 60 36.91 23.47 2.82
N LYS A 61 37.08 23.16 4.11
CA LYS A 61 35.96 22.75 5.00
C LYS A 61 34.92 23.87 5.10
N GLU A 62 35.36 25.12 5.17
CA GLU A 62 34.49 26.29 5.25
C GLU A 62 33.64 26.47 3.98
N ALA A 63 34.24 26.22 2.81
CA ALA A 63 33.52 26.27 1.54
C ALA A 63 32.52 25.10 1.42
N ALA A 64 32.83 23.93 1.99
CA ALA A 64 31.92 22.80 2.02
C ALA A 64 30.70 23.08 2.92
N PHE A 65 30.92 23.65 4.11
CA PHE A 65 29.81 24.05 5.00
C PHE A 65 28.91 25.12 4.39
N ARG A 66 29.49 26.14 3.73
CA ARG A 66 28.65 27.15 3.03
C ARG A 66 27.75 26.52 1.99
N ARG A 67 28.25 25.59 1.18
CA ARG A 67 27.42 24.87 0.18
C ARG A 67 26.31 24.02 0.85
N GLU A 68 26.62 23.46 2.02
CA GLU A 68 25.61 22.71 2.80
C GLU A 68 24.53 23.66 3.35
N ASP A 69 24.90 24.82 3.86
CA ASP A 69 23.98 25.86 4.33
C ASP A 69 23.09 26.37 3.17
N ASP A 70 23.68 26.66 2.00
CA ASP A 70 22.92 27.05 0.78
C ASP A 70 21.93 26.00 0.35
N ALA A 71 22.31 24.70 0.36
CA ALA A 71 21.44 23.60 0.01
C ALA A 71 20.30 23.38 1.03
N ILE A 72 20.59 23.60 2.32
CA ILE A 72 19.56 23.54 3.38
C ILE A 72 18.57 24.70 3.20
N GLU A 73 19.04 25.90 2.90
CA GLU A 73 18.19 27.07 2.64
C GLU A 73 17.26 26.80 1.44
N GLU A 74 17.81 26.28 0.33
CA GLU A 74 17.02 25.88 -0.84
C GLU A 74 15.95 24.84 -0.48
N LEU A 75 16.32 23.78 0.28
CA LEU A 75 15.39 22.74 0.70
C LEU A 75 14.28 23.28 1.59
N ILE A 76 14.60 24.09 2.60
CA ILE A 76 13.61 24.66 3.53
C ILE A 76 12.62 25.57 2.78
N ALA A 77 13.09 26.30 1.77
CA ALA A 77 12.24 27.16 0.95
C ALA A 77 11.32 26.37 -0.01
N SER A 78 11.62 25.10 -0.27
CA SER A 78 10.91 24.29 -1.25
C SER A 78 9.53 23.80 -0.77
N ASP A 79 8.61 23.58 -1.72
CA ASP A 79 7.31 22.93 -1.45
C ASP A 79 7.49 21.49 -1.00
N GLN A 80 8.54 20.81 -1.49
CA GLN A 80 8.82 19.43 -1.09
C GLN A 80 9.20 19.31 0.39
N PHE A 81 9.85 20.31 0.97
CA PHE A 81 10.13 20.32 2.40
C PHE A 81 8.83 20.41 3.22
N ARG A 82 7.95 21.36 2.89
CA ARG A 82 6.65 21.53 3.56
C ARG A 82 5.79 20.28 3.41
N ALA A 83 5.72 19.72 2.20
CA ALA A 83 5.03 18.49 1.90
C ALA A 83 5.59 17.29 2.72
N SER A 84 6.91 17.17 2.82
CA SER A 84 7.56 16.14 3.63
C SER A 84 7.26 16.28 5.13
N ILE A 85 7.23 17.51 5.65
CA ILE A 85 6.83 17.79 7.05
C ILE A 85 5.38 17.39 7.29
N TYR A 86 4.48 17.70 6.35
CA TYR A 86 3.09 17.27 6.42
C TYR A 86 2.99 15.74 6.48
N ALA A 87 3.60 15.02 5.52
CA ALA A 87 3.62 13.56 5.49
C ALA A 87 4.23 12.95 6.77
N PHE A 88 5.32 13.54 7.27
CA PHE A 88 5.94 13.11 8.52
C PHE A 88 4.98 13.24 9.71
N ASN A 89 4.32 14.39 9.86
CA ASN A 89 3.36 14.61 10.93
C ASN A 89 2.15 13.67 10.79
N LEU A 90 1.69 13.42 9.56
CA LEU A 90 0.62 12.48 9.25
C LEU A 90 0.95 11.09 9.80
N VAL A 91 2.10 10.55 9.42
CA VAL A 91 2.56 9.21 9.84
C VAL A 91 2.90 9.14 11.33
N GLN A 92 3.50 10.20 11.90
CA GLN A 92 3.95 10.17 13.30
C GLN A 92 2.87 10.52 14.32
N LYS A 93 1.90 11.35 13.95
CA LYS A 93 0.87 11.88 14.86
C LYS A 93 -0.53 11.40 14.50
N HIS A 94 -0.99 11.64 13.27
CA HIS A 94 -2.36 11.31 12.84
C HIS A 94 -2.60 9.81 12.86
N ALA A 95 -1.66 9.01 12.35
CA ALA A 95 -1.73 7.55 12.38
C ALA A 95 -1.91 6.94 13.78
N LYS A 96 -1.51 7.66 14.85
CA LYS A 96 -1.67 7.22 16.25
C LYS A 96 -3.02 7.60 16.87
N LYS A 97 -3.79 8.46 16.20
CA LYS A 97 -5.12 8.91 16.61
C LYS A 97 -6.05 8.86 15.40
N PRO A 98 -6.39 7.66 14.91
CA PRO A 98 -7.22 7.50 13.72
C PRO A 98 -8.57 8.19 13.89
N SER A 99 -9.04 8.86 12.83
CA SER A 99 -10.33 9.53 12.82
C SER A 99 -11.46 8.53 13.02
N GLY A 100 -12.41 8.85 13.88
CA GLY A 100 -13.59 8.00 14.14
C GLY A 100 -13.30 6.72 14.92
N ALA A 101 -12.11 6.57 15.51
CA ALA A 101 -11.78 5.41 16.33
C ALA A 101 -12.63 5.41 17.62
N PRO A 102 -13.28 4.29 17.95
CA PRO A 102 -13.97 4.13 19.23
C PRO A 102 -12.97 4.12 20.39
N ASP A 103 -13.49 4.19 21.63
CA ASP A 103 -12.66 4.12 22.82
C ASP A 103 -11.86 2.81 22.81
N LYS A 104 -10.54 2.94 22.97
CA LYS A 104 -9.62 1.80 23.05
C LYS A 104 -9.95 0.82 24.20
N ALA A 105 -10.57 1.31 25.27
CA ALA A 105 -11.00 0.48 26.39
C ALA A 105 -12.06 -0.58 26.02
N LEU A 106 -12.73 -0.41 24.88
CA LEU A 106 -13.69 -1.38 24.34
C LEU A 106 -13.02 -2.55 23.62
N ALA A 107 -11.73 -2.47 23.33
CA ALA A 107 -11.01 -3.54 22.64
C ALA A 107 -10.96 -4.81 23.48
N ARG A 108 -11.34 -5.93 22.88
CA ARG A 108 -11.27 -7.25 23.48
C ARG A 108 -9.88 -7.84 23.35
N LYS A 109 -9.48 -8.64 24.32
CA LYS A 109 -8.21 -9.37 24.27
C LYS A 109 -8.30 -10.49 23.23
N VAL A 110 -7.29 -10.60 22.39
CA VAL A 110 -7.15 -11.70 21.44
C VAL A 110 -6.06 -12.65 21.93
N SER A 111 -6.45 -13.88 22.30
CA SER A 111 -5.56 -14.92 22.83
C SER A 111 -5.43 -16.13 21.89
N LYS A 112 -6.33 -16.28 20.92
CA LYS A 112 -6.26 -17.28 19.85
C LYS A 112 -6.86 -16.72 18.56
N VAL A 113 -6.22 -17.00 17.44
CA VAL A 113 -6.61 -16.53 16.11
C VAL A 113 -7.00 -17.69 15.21
N GLY A 114 -8.12 -17.55 14.52
CA GLY A 114 -8.52 -18.42 13.44
C GLY A 114 -8.31 -17.74 12.07
N VAL A 115 -7.87 -18.51 11.08
CA VAL A 115 -7.72 -18.04 9.69
C VAL A 115 -8.49 -18.98 8.76
N LEU A 116 -9.49 -18.44 8.06
CA LEU A 116 -10.32 -19.17 7.10
C LEU A 116 -9.71 -19.00 5.71
N GLY A 117 -9.11 -20.08 5.22
CA GLY A 117 -8.28 -20.17 4.04
C GLY A 117 -6.84 -20.55 4.36
N ALA A 118 -6.16 -21.20 3.41
CA ALA A 118 -4.73 -21.53 3.48
C ALA A 118 -3.99 -21.12 2.20
N GLY A 119 -4.58 -20.20 1.42
CA GLY A 119 -3.93 -19.58 0.27
C GLY A 119 -2.82 -18.61 0.67
N LEU A 120 -2.22 -17.95 -0.33
CA LEU A 120 -1.07 -17.06 -0.12
C LEU A 120 -1.34 -15.97 0.94
N MET A 121 -2.46 -15.23 0.82
CA MET A 121 -2.80 -14.16 1.77
C MET A 121 -3.06 -14.71 3.18
N ALA A 122 -3.86 -15.78 3.29
CA ALA A 122 -4.16 -16.43 4.56
C ALA A 122 -2.89 -16.90 5.28
N SER A 123 -1.96 -17.52 4.55
CA SER A 123 -0.67 -17.96 5.10
C SER A 123 0.21 -16.79 5.54
N GLN A 124 0.20 -15.66 4.82
CA GLN A 124 0.91 -14.45 5.23
C GLN A 124 0.30 -13.83 6.49
N PHE A 125 -1.04 -13.85 6.66
CA PHE A 125 -1.69 -13.40 7.89
C PHE A 125 -1.32 -14.29 9.07
N ALA A 126 -1.45 -15.61 8.92
CA ALA A 126 -1.10 -16.57 9.96
C ALA A 126 0.34 -16.37 10.44
N LEU A 127 1.30 -16.21 9.51
CA LEU A 127 2.69 -15.90 9.82
C LEU A 127 2.84 -14.58 10.59
N LEU A 128 2.09 -13.54 10.20
CA LEU A 128 2.13 -12.25 10.87
C LEU A 128 1.55 -12.32 12.28
N PHE A 129 0.42 -13.00 12.48
CA PHE A 129 -0.20 -13.23 13.79
C PHE A 129 0.73 -14.01 14.72
N LEU A 130 1.29 -15.14 14.27
CA LEU A 130 2.27 -15.93 15.03
C LEU A 130 3.44 -15.08 15.52
N ARG A 131 3.97 -14.21 14.68
CA ARG A 131 5.17 -13.42 14.99
C ARG A 131 4.92 -12.16 15.78
N ARG A 132 3.71 -11.62 15.76
CA ARG A 132 3.39 -10.31 16.35
C ARG A 132 2.49 -10.40 17.57
N LEU A 133 1.48 -11.24 17.53
CA LEU A 133 0.62 -11.49 18.70
C LEU A 133 1.19 -12.59 19.57
N GLU A 134 1.97 -13.51 19.01
CA GLU A 134 2.58 -14.65 19.69
C GLU A 134 1.56 -15.58 20.36
N VAL A 135 0.38 -15.69 19.76
CA VAL A 135 -0.75 -16.52 20.20
C VAL A 135 -0.91 -17.75 19.29
N PRO A 136 -1.63 -18.80 19.74
CA PRO A 136 -2.02 -19.91 18.89
C PRO A 136 -2.81 -19.43 17.66
N VAL A 137 -2.51 -20.03 16.50
CA VAL A 137 -3.17 -19.78 15.22
C VAL A 137 -3.63 -21.10 14.63
N VAL A 138 -4.92 -21.18 14.30
CA VAL A 138 -5.50 -22.32 13.57
C VAL A 138 -5.89 -21.87 12.17
N ILE A 139 -5.51 -22.64 11.14
CA ILE A 139 -5.89 -22.38 9.74
C ILE A 139 -6.78 -23.50 9.23
N THR A 140 -7.68 -23.18 8.29
CA THR A 140 -8.51 -24.16 7.58
C THR A 140 -8.58 -23.84 6.09
N ASP A 141 -8.91 -24.86 5.28
CA ASP A 141 -9.25 -24.71 3.86
C ASP A 141 -10.19 -25.86 3.45
N VAL A 142 -10.58 -25.92 2.20
CA VAL A 142 -11.50 -26.95 1.65
C VAL A 142 -10.87 -28.36 1.58
N SER A 143 -9.55 -28.49 1.73
CA SER A 143 -8.85 -29.77 1.71
C SER A 143 -7.61 -29.76 2.61
N GLN A 144 -7.26 -30.95 3.14
CA GLN A 144 -6.05 -31.13 3.95
C GLN A 144 -4.80 -30.76 3.17
N GLU A 145 -4.71 -31.08 1.87
CA GLU A 145 -3.59 -30.71 1.01
C GLU A 145 -3.33 -29.21 0.98
N ARG A 146 -4.38 -28.38 0.93
CA ARG A 146 -4.24 -26.92 0.97
C ARG A 146 -3.77 -26.42 2.33
N ILE A 147 -4.29 -27.00 3.40
CA ILE A 147 -3.86 -26.70 4.78
C ILE A 147 -2.36 -27.02 4.92
N ASP A 148 -1.93 -28.21 4.47
CA ASP A 148 -0.56 -28.65 4.58
C ASP A 148 0.40 -27.72 3.79
N LYS A 149 0.02 -27.30 2.57
CA LYS A 149 0.76 -26.32 1.78
C LYS A 149 0.86 -24.95 2.47
N GLY A 150 -0.22 -24.52 3.14
CA GLY A 150 -0.20 -23.28 3.92
C GLY A 150 0.76 -23.36 5.11
N ILE A 151 0.74 -24.48 5.84
CA ILE A 151 1.66 -24.74 6.97
C ILE A 151 3.11 -24.82 6.47
N GLU A 152 3.35 -25.51 5.35
CA GLU A 152 4.69 -25.61 4.73
C GLU A 152 5.21 -24.22 4.33
N TYR A 153 4.39 -23.41 3.69
CA TYR A 153 4.75 -22.02 3.35
C TYR A 153 5.16 -21.23 4.59
N ILE A 154 4.33 -21.25 5.66
CA ILE A 154 4.58 -20.51 6.90
C ILE A 154 5.90 -20.98 7.54
N THR A 155 6.10 -22.30 7.62
CA THR A 155 7.31 -22.91 8.20
C THR A 155 8.57 -22.54 7.40
N SER A 156 8.50 -22.63 6.06
CA SER A 156 9.59 -22.25 5.17
C SER A 156 9.99 -20.77 5.33
N GLU A 157 9.01 -19.86 5.46
CA GLU A 157 9.31 -18.44 5.69
C GLU A 157 9.95 -18.20 7.07
N LEU A 158 9.56 -18.94 8.10
CA LEU A 158 10.22 -18.89 9.41
C LEU A 158 11.67 -19.41 9.32
N ASP A 159 11.90 -20.50 8.60
CA ASP A 159 13.24 -21.07 8.38
C ASP A 159 14.16 -20.08 7.65
N LYS A 160 13.67 -19.42 6.59
CA LYS A 160 14.40 -18.35 5.90
C LYS A 160 14.80 -17.19 6.81
N LEU A 161 13.98 -16.87 7.81
CA LEU A 161 14.31 -15.84 8.79
C LEU A 161 15.40 -16.29 9.76
N VAL A 162 15.43 -17.57 10.14
CA VAL A 162 16.51 -18.14 10.96
C VAL A 162 17.82 -18.14 10.16
N GLU A 163 17.81 -18.62 8.93
CA GLU A 163 18.98 -18.62 8.04
C GLU A 163 19.59 -17.21 7.86
N LYS A 164 18.74 -16.18 7.78
CA LYS A 164 19.16 -14.77 7.68
C LYS A 164 19.57 -14.16 9.03
N GLY A 165 19.56 -14.92 10.13
CA GLY A 165 19.86 -14.41 11.47
C GLY A 165 18.84 -13.39 12.01
N ARG A 166 17.61 -13.37 11.47
CA ARG A 166 16.54 -12.44 11.84
C ARG A 166 15.55 -13.05 12.85
N LEU A 167 15.67 -14.35 13.12
CA LEU A 167 14.87 -15.11 14.07
C LEU A 167 15.75 -16.15 14.74
N SER A 168 15.59 -16.38 16.05
CA SER A 168 16.24 -17.47 16.74
C SER A 168 15.52 -18.81 16.47
N GLN A 169 16.27 -19.92 16.59
CA GLN A 169 15.69 -21.26 16.43
C GLN A 169 14.59 -21.52 17.47
N ASP A 170 14.76 -21.05 18.72
CA ASP A 170 13.78 -21.23 19.80
C ASP A 170 12.46 -20.50 19.46
N ASN A 171 12.53 -19.28 18.98
CA ASN A 171 11.33 -18.55 18.55
C ASN A 171 10.66 -19.21 17.35
N ARG A 172 11.44 -19.71 16.38
CA ARG A 172 10.90 -20.48 15.25
C ARG A 172 10.12 -21.70 15.73
N ASN A 173 10.71 -22.48 16.66
CA ASN A 173 10.07 -23.69 17.22
C ASN A 173 8.79 -23.33 17.99
N ARG A 174 8.81 -22.25 18.77
CA ARG A 174 7.63 -21.73 19.46
C ARG A 174 6.51 -21.32 18.50
N TYR A 175 6.83 -20.61 17.42
CA TYR A 175 5.82 -20.20 16.44
C TYR A 175 5.22 -21.39 15.70
N VAL A 176 6.05 -22.37 15.30
CA VAL A 176 5.53 -23.59 14.67
C VAL A 176 4.68 -24.41 15.66
N GLY A 177 5.07 -24.45 16.94
CA GLY A 177 4.26 -25.11 17.98
C GLY A 177 2.90 -24.44 18.24
N ASN A 178 2.77 -23.16 17.92
CA ASN A 178 1.53 -22.39 18.00
C ASN A 178 0.69 -22.44 16.69
N LEU A 179 1.17 -23.10 15.64
CA LEU A 179 0.45 -23.22 14.37
C LEU A 179 -0.22 -24.59 14.28
N SER A 180 -1.50 -24.60 13.95
CA SER A 180 -2.27 -25.81 13.66
C SER A 180 -3.15 -25.65 12.43
N GLY A 181 -3.54 -26.76 11.83
CA GLY A 181 -4.49 -26.79 10.73
C GLY A 181 -5.60 -27.80 11.04
N SER A 182 -6.82 -27.51 10.60
CA SER A 182 -7.96 -28.40 10.79
C SER A 182 -9.00 -28.21 9.68
N LEU A 183 -9.58 -29.33 9.22
CA LEU A 183 -10.79 -29.31 8.37
C LEU A 183 -12.05 -29.11 9.22
N ASP A 184 -11.99 -29.43 10.52
CA ASP A 184 -13.11 -29.30 11.44
C ASP A 184 -13.16 -27.89 12.04
N TYR A 185 -14.27 -27.21 11.83
CA TYR A 185 -14.53 -25.87 12.37
C TYR A 185 -14.58 -25.87 13.91
N ALA A 186 -14.81 -27.01 14.58
CA ALA A 186 -14.77 -27.11 16.04
C ALA A 186 -13.40 -26.67 16.62
N ALA A 187 -12.32 -26.76 15.85
CA ALA A 187 -11.00 -26.28 16.25
C ALA A 187 -10.92 -24.75 16.45
N PHE A 188 -11.94 -24.01 16.02
CA PHE A 188 -12.05 -22.55 16.15
C PHE A 188 -12.89 -22.11 17.35
N ALA A 189 -13.49 -23.02 18.11
CA ALA A 189 -14.47 -22.69 19.15
C ALA A 189 -13.96 -21.72 20.22
N ASP A 190 -12.66 -21.74 20.51
CA ASP A 190 -11.98 -20.88 21.50
C ASP A 190 -11.19 -19.71 20.85
N CYS A 191 -11.44 -19.41 19.57
CA CYS A 191 -10.86 -18.24 18.92
C CYS A 191 -11.59 -16.96 19.37
N ASP A 192 -10.80 -15.92 19.66
CA ASP A 192 -11.29 -14.56 19.95
C ASP A 192 -11.37 -13.69 18.70
N TRP A 193 -10.59 -14.06 17.68
CA TRP A 193 -10.50 -13.38 16.39
C TRP A 193 -10.45 -14.39 15.26
N VAL A 194 -11.33 -14.25 14.28
CA VAL A 194 -11.32 -15.09 13.06
C VAL A 194 -11.27 -14.18 11.84
N ILE A 195 -10.27 -14.38 10.98
CA ILE A 195 -10.13 -13.64 9.73
C ILE A 195 -10.36 -14.56 8.52
N GLU A 196 -11.19 -14.10 7.61
CA GLU A 196 -11.52 -14.81 6.38
C GLU A 196 -10.66 -14.27 5.21
N ALA A 197 -10.07 -15.20 4.47
CA ALA A 197 -9.31 -14.98 3.24
C ALA A 197 -9.52 -16.14 2.25
N VAL A 198 -10.79 -16.56 2.08
CA VAL A 198 -11.22 -17.54 1.08
C VAL A 198 -11.43 -16.85 -0.27
N PHE A 199 -11.98 -17.58 -1.24
CA PHE A 199 -12.22 -17.07 -2.59
C PHE A 199 -13.12 -15.83 -2.58
N GLU A 200 -12.83 -14.84 -3.46
CA GLU A 200 -13.50 -13.53 -3.50
C GLU A 200 -14.87 -13.62 -4.17
N GLU A 201 -15.79 -14.35 -3.52
CA GLU A 201 -17.17 -14.51 -3.92
C GLU A 201 -18.09 -14.37 -2.70
N LEU A 202 -19.08 -13.46 -2.80
CA LEU A 202 -19.95 -13.09 -1.69
C LEU A 202 -20.64 -14.30 -1.06
N LYS A 203 -21.20 -15.19 -1.89
CA LYS A 203 -21.93 -16.37 -1.41
C LYS A 203 -21.03 -17.33 -0.62
N ILE A 204 -19.80 -17.57 -1.11
CA ILE A 204 -18.83 -18.41 -0.41
C ILE A 204 -18.48 -17.82 0.95
N LYS A 205 -18.22 -16.50 1.01
CA LYS A 205 -17.90 -15.80 2.26
C LYS A 205 -19.06 -15.85 3.25
N GLN A 206 -20.30 -15.66 2.78
CA GLN A 206 -21.50 -15.78 3.61
C GLN A 206 -21.67 -17.20 4.19
N GLU A 207 -21.47 -18.24 3.39
CA GLU A 207 -21.55 -19.65 3.84
C GLU A 207 -20.48 -19.98 4.88
N VAL A 208 -19.25 -19.49 4.68
CA VAL A 208 -18.13 -19.70 5.60
C VAL A 208 -18.35 -18.96 6.91
N PHE A 209 -18.81 -17.72 6.88
CA PHE A 209 -19.15 -16.96 8.08
C PHE A 209 -20.32 -17.56 8.84
N ALA A 210 -21.37 -18.03 8.17
CA ALA A 210 -22.47 -18.70 8.83
C ALA A 210 -22.03 -19.97 9.59
N LYS A 211 -21.13 -20.77 8.99
CA LYS A 211 -20.59 -21.98 9.63
C LYS A 211 -19.68 -21.66 10.84
N ILE A 212 -18.80 -20.66 10.68
CA ILE A 212 -17.89 -20.32 11.78
C ILE A 212 -18.65 -19.70 12.96
N GLU A 213 -19.69 -18.91 12.69
CA GLU A 213 -20.53 -18.32 13.72
C GLU A 213 -21.22 -19.35 14.61
N GLU A 214 -21.49 -20.56 14.13
CA GLU A 214 -22.11 -21.63 14.91
C GLU A 214 -21.19 -22.25 15.96
N VAL A 215 -19.87 -22.09 15.80
CA VAL A 215 -18.88 -22.75 16.67
C VAL A 215 -18.11 -21.78 17.57
N VAL A 216 -17.88 -20.53 17.15
CA VAL A 216 -17.17 -19.54 17.96
C VAL A 216 -18.11 -18.86 18.96
N SER A 217 -17.55 -18.30 20.03
CA SER A 217 -18.34 -17.52 20.99
C SER A 217 -18.97 -16.29 20.34
N GLU A 218 -20.07 -15.77 20.92
CA GLU A 218 -20.72 -14.53 20.44
C GLU A 218 -19.78 -13.32 20.54
N GLU A 219 -18.79 -13.38 21.41
CA GLU A 219 -17.80 -12.32 21.62
C GLU A 219 -16.66 -12.36 20.60
N CYS A 220 -16.47 -13.47 19.89
CA CYS A 220 -15.43 -13.61 18.88
C CYS A 220 -15.65 -12.60 17.77
N ILE A 221 -14.62 -11.82 17.44
CA ILE A 221 -14.65 -10.87 16.33
C ILE A 221 -14.40 -11.61 15.02
N LEU A 222 -15.26 -11.36 14.04
CA LEU A 222 -15.12 -11.85 12.68
C LEU A 222 -14.56 -10.75 11.79
N ALA A 223 -13.56 -11.08 10.99
CA ALA A 223 -12.92 -10.15 10.07
C ALA A 223 -12.90 -10.72 8.66
N THR A 224 -13.04 -9.88 7.64
CA THR A 224 -12.87 -10.28 6.23
C THR A 224 -11.75 -9.47 5.60
N ASN A 225 -10.90 -10.15 4.80
CA ASN A 225 -9.87 -9.48 4.02
C ASN A 225 -10.35 -9.15 2.59
N THR A 226 -11.65 -9.06 2.37
CA THR A 226 -12.15 -8.64 1.05
C THR A 226 -11.52 -7.33 0.60
N SER A 227 -11.27 -7.20 -0.70
CA SER A 227 -10.75 -5.99 -1.32
C SER A 227 -11.82 -5.15 -2.03
N SER A 228 -13.01 -5.73 -2.26
CA SER A 228 -14.03 -5.10 -3.11
C SER A 228 -15.47 -5.45 -2.75
N LEU A 229 -15.70 -6.57 -2.06
CA LEU A 229 -17.05 -7.01 -1.72
C LEU A 229 -17.56 -6.27 -0.48
N SER A 230 -18.86 -5.98 -0.45
CA SER A 230 -19.50 -5.30 0.68
C SER A 230 -19.49 -6.15 1.95
N VAL A 231 -18.95 -5.59 3.02
CA VAL A 231 -18.95 -6.17 4.36
C VAL A 231 -20.38 -6.23 4.91
N ASP A 232 -21.20 -5.23 4.63
CA ASP A 232 -22.63 -5.21 4.97
C ASP A 232 -23.39 -6.34 4.32
N ALA A 233 -23.09 -6.64 3.04
CA ALA A 233 -23.70 -7.77 2.36
C ALA A 233 -23.31 -9.12 3.00
N MET A 234 -22.06 -9.26 3.46
CA MET A 234 -21.62 -10.45 4.20
C MET A 234 -22.30 -10.55 5.56
N ALA A 235 -22.44 -9.43 6.27
CA ALA A 235 -23.09 -9.37 7.59
C ALA A 235 -24.54 -9.84 7.59
N LYS A 236 -25.26 -9.79 6.46
CA LYS A 236 -26.65 -10.21 6.34
C LYS A 236 -26.87 -11.70 6.64
N SER A 237 -25.85 -12.54 6.48
CA SER A 237 -25.92 -13.98 6.77
C SER A 237 -25.69 -14.32 8.24
N LEU A 238 -25.26 -13.36 9.05
CA LEU A 238 -24.90 -13.57 10.46
C LEU A 238 -26.09 -13.32 11.40
N LYS A 239 -26.14 -14.10 12.47
CA LYS A 239 -27.06 -13.91 13.61
C LYS A 239 -26.65 -12.67 14.43
N HIS A 240 -25.31 -12.46 14.58
CA HIS A 240 -24.71 -11.37 15.35
C HIS A 240 -23.83 -10.50 14.42
N PRO A 241 -24.42 -9.72 13.49
CA PRO A 241 -23.67 -8.95 12.48
C PRO A 241 -22.78 -7.86 13.07
N GLY A 242 -23.05 -7.43 14.32
CA GLY A 242 -22.26 -6.38 15.00
C GLY A 242 -20.80 -6.75 15.25
N ARG A 243 -20.44 -8.04 15.20
CA ARG A 243 -19.07 -8.51 15.39
C ARG A 243 -18.23 -8.63 14.11
N LEU A 244 -18.81 -8.32 12.94
CA LEU A 244 -18.12 -8.37 11.67
C LEU A 244 -17.50 -7.02 11.33
N VAL A 245 -16.23 -7.04 10.91
CA VAL A 245 -15.49 -5.90 10.37
C VAL A 245 -14.73 -6.31 9.11
N GLY A 246 -14.48 -5.37 8.20
CA GLY A 246 -13.45 -5.55 7.20
C GLY A 246 -12.07 -5.30 7.82
N PHE A 247 -11.07 -6.09 7.41
CA PHE A 247 -9.69 -5.95 7.87
C PHE A 247 -8.77 -6.18 6.68
N HIS A 248 -8.72 -5.16 5.82
CA HIS A 248 -8.12 -5.25 4.49
C HIS A 248 -6.61 -4.99 4.55
N PHE A 249 -5.84 -6.04 4.31
CA PHE A 249 -4.39 -6.00 4.17
C PHE A 249 -3.96 -5.73 2.72
N PHE A 250 -2.74 -5.24 2.57
CA PHE A 250 -2.08 -5.07 1.28
C PHE A 250 -0.95 -6.09 1.10
N ASN A 251 -0.83 -6.61 -0.11
CA ASN A 251 0.24 -7.57 -0.46
C ASN A 251 1.54 -6.82 -0.88
N PRO A 252 2.73 -7.22 -0.37
CA PRO A 252 3.00 -8.29 0.59
C PRO A 252 2.67 -7.89 2.04
N VAL A 253 1.96 -8.76 2.76
CA VAL A 253 1.46 -8.47 4.13
C VAL A 253 2.59 -8.09 5.10
N ALA A 254 3.77 -8.70 4.98
CA ALA A 254 4.91 -8.41 5.84
C ALA A 254 5.52 -7.02 5.61
N VAL A 255 5.32 -6.42 4.44
CA VAL A 255 5.97 -5.18 3.99
C VAL A 255 5.02 -4.00 4.07
N MET A 256 3.82 -4.15 3.56
CA MET A 256 2.85 -3.05 3.47
C MET A 256 2.36 -2.65 4.85
N PRO A 257 2.55 -1.38 5.25
CA PRO A 257 2.25 -0.94 6.62
C PRO A 257 0.76 -0.68 6.89
N LEU A 258 -0.08 -0.50 5.87
CA LEU A 258 -1.48 -0.14 6.00
C LEU A 258 -2.37 -1.35 6.28
N VAL A 259 -3.41 -1.12 7.08
CA VAL A 259 -4.65 -1.91 7.15
C VAL A 259 -5.83 -0.96 7.10
N GLU A 260 -6.76 -1.17 6.17
CA GLU A 260 -8.06 -0.51 6.18
C GLU A 260 -9.01 -1.31 7.06
N VAL A 261 -9.48 -0.69 8.15
CA VAL A 261 -10.49 -1.27 9.05
C VAL A 261 -11.85 -0.79 8.56
N VAL A 262 -12.59 -1.68 7.91
CA VAL A 262 -13.87 -1.34 7.28
C VAL A 262 -14.98 -1.50 8.31
N ARG A 263 -15.60 -0.40 8.67
CA ARG A 263 -16.76 -0.36 9.56
C ARG A 263 -18.04 -0.50 8.72
N ALA A 264 -18.66 -1.67 8.80
CA ALA A 264 -19.98 -1.90 8.25
C ALA A 264 -21.06 -1.19 9.08
N GLU A 265 -22.25 -1.02 8.54
CA GLU A 265 -23.38 -0.31 9.20
C GLU A 265 -23.67 -0.87 10.61
N LYS A 266 -23.59 -2.19 10.78
CA LYS A 266 -23.88 -2.86 12.06
C LYS A 266 -22.64 -3.16 12.89
N SER A 267 -21.42 -2.89 12.42
CA SER A 267 -20.20 -3.15 13.19
C SER A 267 -20.22 -2.40 14.52
N SER A 268 -20.09 -3.12 15.62
CA SER A 268 -20.10 -2.52 16.96
C SER A 268 -18.78 -1.78 17.26
N ASP A 269 -18.83 -0.88 18.23
CA ASP A 269 -17.62 -0.15 18.67
C ASP A 269 -16.57 -1.11 19.24
N GLU A 270 -16.97 -2.19 19.92
CA GLU A 270 -16.07 -3.22 20.43
C GLU A 270 -15.36 -3.96 19.31
N ALA A 271 -16.07 -4.28 18.22
CA ALA A 271 -15.49 -4.95 17.06
C ALA A 271 -14.45 -4.06 16.37
N VAL A 272 -14.79 -2.80 16.14
CA VAL A 272 -13.88 -1.82 15.53
C VAL A 272 -12.69 -1.53 16.45
N ALA A 273 -12.91 -1.32 17.77
CA ALA A 273 -11.84 -1.11 18.74
C ALA A 273 -10.87 -2.30 18.80
N THR A 274 -11.40 -3.53 18.77
CA THR A 274 -10.60 -4.76 18.76
C THR A 274 -9.78 -4.84 17.47
N ALA A 275 -10.37 -4.55 16.31
CA ALA A 275 -9.66 -4.51 15.03
C ALA A 275 -8.52 -3.48 15.04
N MET A 276 -8.74 -2.28 15.58
CA MET A 276 -7.72 -1.24 15.72
C MET A 276 -6.58 -1.68 16.64
N GLU A 277 -6.89 -2.34 17.76
CA GLU A 277 -5.88 -2.87 18.69
C GLU A 277 -5.08 -4.02 18.05
N VAL A 278 -5.75 -4.93 17.33
CA VAL A 278 -5.08 -6.00 16.57
C VAL A 278 -4.12 -5.40 15.54
N ALA A 279 -4.56 -4.41 14.75
CA ALA A 279 -3.69 -3.75 13.78
C ALA A 279 -2.46 -3.11 14.46
N THR A 280 -2.65 -2.45 15.60
CA THR A 280 -1.57 -1.84 16.39
C THR A 280 -0.55 -2.90 16.85
N ASN A 281 -1.03 -4.03 17.39
CA ASN A 281 -0.18 -5.12 17.87
C ASN A 281 0.55 -5.82 16.70
N LEU A 282 -0.05 -5.85 15.52
CA LEU A 282 0.60 -6.30 14.28
C LEU A 282 1.62 -5.29 13.74
N ARG A 283 1.77 -4.12 14.36
CA ARG A 283 2.60 -2.98 13.93
C ARG A 283 2.17 -2.44 12.56
N LYS A 284 0.87 -2.40 12.35
CA LYS A 284 0.25 -1.80 11.16
C LYS A 284 -0.32 -0.43 11.50
N THR A 285 -0.36 0.43 10.52
CA THR A 285 -1.13 1.67 10.56
C THR A 285 -2.55 1.35 10.14
N ALA A 286 -3.52 1.59 11.00
CA ALA A 286 -4.91 1.36 10.70
C ALA A 286 -5.64 2.66 10.37
N VAL A 287 -6.45 2.64 9.32
CA VAL A 287 -7.39 3.72 8.98
C VAL A 287 -8.79 3.13 8.95
N ILE A 288 -9.74 3.81 9.58
CA ILE A 288 -11.14 3.38 9.57
C ILE A 288 -11.81 3.92 8.31
N THR A 289 -12.46 3.03 7.57
CA THR A 289 -13.24 3.36 6.38
C THR A 289 -14.68 2.86 6.55
N SER A 290 -15.63 3.46 5.84
CA SER A 290 -16.95 2.86 5.69
C SER A 290 -16.92 1.73 4.66
N ASP A 291 -17.98 0.91 4.64
CA ASP A 291 -18.16 -0.14 3.62
C ASP A 291 -18.50 0.50 2.27
N SER A 292 -17.50 0.68 1.44
CA SER A 292 -17.60 1.27 0.10
C SER A 292 -16.73 0.51 -0.89
N ALA A 293 -17.12 0.47 -2.16
CA ALA A 293 -16.41 -0.25 -3.20
C ALA A 293 -14.93 0.19 -3.30
N GLY A 294 -14.01 -0.74 -3.13
CA GLY A 294 -12.56 -0.51 -3.19
C GLY A 294 -11.99 0.29 -2.03
N PHE A 295 -12.79 0.62 -1.02
CA PHE A 295 -12.44 1.43 0.17
C PHE A 295 -11.74 2.74 -0.22
N VAL A 296 -10.50 2.97 0.17
CA VAL A 296 -9.74 4.18 -0.21
C VAL A 296 -8.70 3.86 -1.29
N VAL A 297 -7.77 2.97 -0.98
CA VAL A 297 -6.60 2.74 -1.84
C VAL A 297 -6.99 2.15 -3.18
N ASN A 298 -7.77 1.06 -3.17
CA ASN A 298 -8.18 0.39 -4.41
C ASN A 298 -9.13 1.25 -5.24
N ARG A 299 -9.91 2.13 -4.61
CA ARG A 299 -10.79 3.07 -5.31
C ARG A 299 -10.00 4.10 -6.10
N LEU A 300 -8.96 4.70 -5.51
CA LEU A 300 -8.09 5.67 -6.18
C LEU A 300 -7.16 5.01 -7.21
N LEU A 301 -6.58 3.86 -6.87
CA LEU A 301 -5.78 3.10 -7.82
C LEU A 301 -6.63 2.56 -8.98
N GLY A 302 -7.85 2.09 -8.71
CA GLY A 302 -8.79 1.66 -9.75
C GLY A 302 -9.15 2.79 -10.70
N TYR A 303 -9.33 4.02 -10.19
CA TYR A 303 -9.50 5.20 -11.04
C TYR A 303 -8.27 5.44 -11.92
N LEU A 304 -7.08 5.51 -11.32
CA LEU A 304 -5.81 5.72 -12.03
C LEU A 304 -5.56 4.66 -13.11
N LEU A 305 -5.74 3.39 -12.77
CA LEU A 305 -5.54 2.27 -13.70
C LEU A 305 -6.59 2.27 -14.82
N GLY A 306 -7.84 2.60 -14.49
CA GLY A 306 -8.91 2.76 -15.47
C GLY A 306 -8.62 3.87 -16.48
N GLU A 307 -8.16 5.04 -16.02
CA GLU A 307 -7.76 6.15 -16.91
C GLU A 307 -6.53 5.81 -17.76
N ALA A 308 -5.56 5.10 -17.20
CA ALA A 308 -4.40 4.63 -17.95
C ALA A 308 -4.82 3.67 -19.08
N MET A 309 -5.70 2.70 -18.78
CA MET A 309 -6.22 1.78 -19.78
C MET A 309 -7.13 2.47 -20.79
N ARG A 310 -7.93 3.46 -20.38
CA ARG A 310 -8.72 4.29 -21.30
C ARG A 310 -7.84 4.99 -22.34
N ALA A 311 -6.73 5.61 -21.89
CA ALA A 311 -5.80 6.28 -22.79
C ALA A 311 -5.18 5.31 -23.82
N VAL A 312 -4.86 4.07 -23.37
CA VAL A 312 -4.37 3.02 -24.27
C VAL A 312 -5.47 2.60 -25.26
N ASP A 313 -6.68 2.38 -24.81
CA ASP A 313 -7.82 1.98 -25.64
C ASP A 313 -8.21 3.09 -26.66
N GLU A 314 -7.94 4.35 -26.33
CA GLU A 314 -8.09 5.50 -27.22
C GLU A 314 -6.96 5.61 -28.27
N GLY A 315 -5.85 4.89 -28.09
CA GLY A 315 -4.78 4.75 -29.10
C GLY A 315 -3.41 5.24 -28.67
N ALA A 316 -3.21 5.67 -27.42
CA ALA A 316 -1.88 5.95 -26.91
C ALA A 316 -1.11 4.64 -26.65
N SER A 317 0.19 4.62 -26.85
CA SER A 317 1.03 3.48 -26.49
C SER A 317 1.20 3.37 -24.97
N PHE A 318 1.57 2.19 -24.47
CA PHE A 318 1.90 1.99 -23.06
C PHE A 318 3.01 2.93 -22.60
N GLU A 319 4.03 3.17 -23.41
CA GLU A 319 5.15 4.07 -23.14
C GLU A 319 4.68 5.53 -23.02
N GLU A 320 3.81 5.99 -23.90
CA GLU A 320 3.26 7.36 -23.88
C GLU A 320 2.44 7.59 -22.61
N VAL A 321 1.56 6.65 -22.26
CA VAL A 321 0.74 6.73 -21.04
C VAL A 321 1.60 6.65 -19.79
N ALA A 322 2.56 5.73 -19.73
CA ALA A 322 3.49 5.63 -18.60
C ALA A 322 4.30 6.92 -18.41
N SER A 323 4.79 7.51 -19.52
CA SER A 323 5.48 8.80 -19.50
C SER A 323 4.58 9.95 -19.06
N ALA A 324 3.34 9.98 -19.52
CA ALA A 324 2.37 11.01 -19.15
C ALA A 324 2.07 11.01 -17.65
N ILE A 325 1.99 9.84 -17.02
CA ILE A 325 1.65 9.68 -15.60
C ILE A 325 2.90 9.74 -14.70
N ALA A 326 4.11 9.57 -15.25
CA ALA A 326 5.36 9.58 -14.49
C ALA A 326 5.55 10.78 -13.53
N PRO A 327 5.07 12.02 -13.83
CA PRO A 327 5.17 13.14 -12.89
C PRO A 327 4.44 12.96 -11.55
N LEU A 328 3.53 11.99 -11.41
CA LEU A 328 2.98 11.60 -10.10
C LEU A 328 4.06 11.03 -9.17
N GLY A 329 5.22 10.62 -9.69
CA GLY A 329 6.33 10.10 -8.90
C GLY A 329 6.05 8.76 -8.20
N LEU A 330 5.04 8.01 -8.63
CA LEU A 330 4.73 6.69 -8.07
C LEU A 330 5.90 5.73 -8.31
N PRO A 331 6.12 4.77 -7.39
CA PRO A 331 7.27 3.85 -7.47
C PRO A 331 7.20 2.90 -8.67
N MET A 332 6.02 2.71 -9.23
CA MET A 332 5.75 1.89 -10.41
C MET A 332 4.80 2.64 -11.35
N ASN A 333 4.99 2.47 -12.64
CA ASN A 333 3.99 2.95 -13.60
C ASN A 333 2.72 2.07 -13.53
N PRO A 334 1.58 2.52 -14.08
CA PRO A 334 0.31 1.79 -14.01
C PRO A 334 0.38 0.36 -14.54
N PHE A 335 1.16 0.11 -15.58
CA PHE A 335 1.25 -1.19 -16.24
C PHE A 335 2.14 -2.17 -15.48
N ASP A 336 3.21 -1.66 -14.84
CA ASP A 336 4.04 -2.45 -13.92
C ASP A 336 3.21 -2.91 -12.72
N LEU A 337 2.34 -2.02 -12.21
CA LEU A 337 1.43 -2.34 -11.12
C LEU A 337 0.38 -3.39 -11.54
N LEU A 338 -0.22 -3.24 -12.72
CA LEU A 338 -1.18 -4.24 -13.25
C LEU A 338 -0.54 -5.62 -13.40
N GLU A 339 0.69 -5.71 -13.90
CA GLU A 339 1.38 -7.00 -14.01
C GLU A 339 1.78 -7.58 -12.64
N LEU A 340 2.21 -6.73 -11.70
CA LEU A 340 2.57 -7.15 -10.33
C LEU A 340 1.37 -7.72 -9.57
N VAL A 341 0.22 -7.05 -9.66
CA VAL A 341 -1.05 -7.48 -9.02
C VAL A 341 -1.63 -8.70 -9.75
N GLY A 342 -1.32 -8.83 -11.02
CA GLY A 342 -1.87 -9.83 -11.93
C GLY A 342 -3.02 -9.26 -12.77
N LEU A 343 -2.90 -9.40 -14.09
CA LEU A 343 -3.84 -8.80 -15.06
C LEU A 343 -5.29 -9.23 -14.83
N LYS A 344 -5.53 -10.50 -14.44
CA LYS A 344 -6.87 -11.00 -14.10
C LYS A 344 -7.46 -10.31 -12.86
N VAL A 345 -6.63 -10.10 -11.84
CA VAL A 345 -7.05 -9.39 -10.62
C VAL A 345 -7.32 -7.92 -10.93
N GLY A 346 -6.43 -7.28 -11.71
CA GLY A 346 -6.62 -5.91 -12.17
C GLY A 346 -7.92 -5.72 -12.96
N ALA A 347 -8.22 -6.61 -13.92
CA ALA A 347 -9.46 -6.59 -14.68
C ALA A 347 -10.69 -6.72 -13.76
N HIS A 348 -10.67 -7.69 -12.85
CA HIS A 348 -11.77 -7.89 -11.89
C HIS A 348 -12.01 -6.66 -11.00
N VAL A 349 -10.94 -6.01 -10.52
CA VAL A 349 -11.07 -4.77 -9.73
C VAL A 349 -11.69 -3.66 -10.55
N LEU A 350 -11.23 -3.42 -11.80
CA LEU A 350 -11.81 -2.40 -12.66
C LEU A 350 -13.29 -2.68 -13.00
N ASP A 351 -13.64 -3.94 -13.24
CA ASP A 351 -15.05 -4.33 -13.47
C ASP A 351 -15.92 -4.06 -12.24
N SER A 352 -15.41 -4.40 -11.06
CA SER A 352 -16.12 -4.15 -9.80
C SER A 352 -16.35 -2.66 -9.56
N MET A 353 -15.33 -1.84 -9.84
CA MET A 353 -15.43 -0.38 -9.75
C MET A 353 -16.39 0.19 -10.80
N HIS A 354 -16.34 -0.31 -12.05
CA HIS A 354 -17.26 0.07 -13.10
C HIS A 354 -18.71 -0.33 -12.78
N ALA A 355 -18.92 -1.52 -12.22
CA ALA A 355 -20.25 -1.97 -11.77
C ALA A 355 -20.77 -1.10 -10.62
N PHE A 356 -19.90 -0.61 -9.73
CA PHE A 356 -20.26 0.34 -8.69
C PHE A 356 -20.73 1.68 -9.28
N ASN A 357 -19.99 2.24 -10.26
CA ASN A 357 -20.41 3.46 -10.95
C ASN A 357 -19.80 3.57 -12.36
N LYS A 358 -20.62 3.34 -13.37
CA LYS A 358 -20.22 3.30 -14.80
C LYS A 358 -19.72 4.64 -15.33
N GLU A 359 -20.19 5.74 -14.77
CA GLU A 359 -19.82 7.09 -15.25
C GLU A 359 -18.46 7.51 -14.65
N ARG A 360 -18.09 6.97 -13.51
CA ARG A 360 -16.88 7.33 -12.78
C ARG A 360 -15.68 6.44 -13.11
N PHE A 361 -15.91 5.15 -13.31
CA PHE A 361 -14.85 4.18 -13.48
C PHE A 361 -14.89 3.51 -14.85
N TYR A 362 -13.74 3.48 -15.49
CA TYR A 362 -13.60 2.87 -16.81
C TYR A 362 -13.29 1.37 -16.68
N ALA A 363 -13.98 0.54 -17.48
CA ALA A 363 -13.65 -0.86 -17.69
C ALA A 363 -13.11 -1.04 -19.11
N SER A 364 -11.98 -1.71 -19.25
CA SER A 364 -11.28 -1.91 -20.50
C SER A 364 -11.49 -3.33 -21.02
N GLU A 365 -12.08 -3.49 -22.20
CA GLU A 365 -12.17 -4.79 -22.88
C GLU A 365 -10.79 -5.33 -23.27
N ASN A 366 -9.85 -4.45 -23.59
CA ASN A 366 -8.49 -4.87 -23.93
C ASN A 366 -7.76 -5.41 -22.71
N LEU A 367 -8.05 -4.92 -21.49
CA LEU A 367 -7.46 -5.49 -20.27
C LEU A 367 -7.90 -6.94 -20.07
N HIS A 368 -9.14 -7.32 -20.42
CA HIS A 368 -9.56 -8.72 -20.38
C HIS A 368 -8.77 -9.58 -21.39
N LYS A 369 -8.59 -9.10 -22.60
CA LYS A 369 -7.76 -9.80 -23.60
C LYS A 369 -6.31 -9.93 -23.17
N LEU A 370 -5.74 -8.89 -22.53
CA LEU A 370 -4.42 -8.94 -21.92
C LEU A 370 -4.36 -9.94 -20.76
N ALA A 371 -5.41 -10.03 -19.96
CA ALA A 371 -5.52 -11.00 -18.86
C ALA A 371 -5.61 -12.46 -19.36
N GLU A 372 -6.24 -12.70 -20.51
CA GLU A 372 -6.23 -13.99 -21.18
C GLU A 372 -4.86 -14.31 -21.77
N HIS A 373 -4.18 -13.34 -22.35
CA HIS A 373 -2.80 -13.48 -22.82
C HIS A 373 -1.82 -13.74 -21.67
N GLY A 374 -2.05 -13.14 -20.51
CA GLY A 374 -1.33 -13.41 -19.26
C GLY A 374 0.02 -12.73 -19.13
N LYS A 375 0.40 -11.83 -20.04
CA LYS A 375 1.70 -11.15 -20.03
C LYS A 375 1.56 -9.74 -20.61
N LEU A 376 2.22 -8.77 -19.96
CA LEU A 376 2.27 -7.38 -20.40
C LEU A 376 3.70 -6.89 -20.64
N LEU A 377 4.66 -7.39 -19.85
CA LEU A 377 6.04 -6.93 -19.84
C LEU A 377 7.03 -8.03 -20.20
N GLU A 378 8.02 -7.67 -20.99
CA GLU A 378 9.21 -8.49 -21.23
C GLU A 378 10.26 -8.17 -20.17
N ARG A 379 10.85 -9.22 -19.56
CA ARG A 379 11.89 -9.08 -18.55
C ARG A 379 13.19 -9.74 -19.00
N ASP A 380 14.30 -9.17 -18.56
CA ASP A 380 15.62 -9.80 -18.76
C ASP A 380 15.83 -10.98 -17.79
N ALA A 381 16.97 -11.68 -17.94
CA ALA A 381 17.34 -12.81 -17.08
C ALA A 381 17.49 -12.44 -15.58
N LYS A 382 17.58 -11.16 -15.25
CA LYS A 382 17.64 -10.63 -13.88
C LYS A 382 16.28 -10.15 -13.37
N GLY A 383 15.22 -10.31 -14.17
CA GLY A 383 13.86 -9.87 -13.83
C GLY A 383 13.60 -8.39 -14.08
N LYS A 384 14.55 -7.62 -14.64
CA LYS A 384 14.37 -6.20 -14.96
C LYS A 384 13.49 -6.04 -16.19
N ILE A 385 12.55 -5.09 -16.17
CA ILE A 385 11.69 -4.77 -17.31
C ILE A 385 12.55 -4.28 -18.48
N LYS A 386 12.34 -4.87 -19.65
CA LYS A 386 13.06 -4.58 -20.88
C LYS A 386 12.19 -3.80 -21.89
N SER A 387 10.97 -4.24 -22.05
CA SER A 387 9.99 -3.63 -22.99
C SER A 387 8.60 -4.15 -22.68
N TYR A 388 7.59 -3.63 -23.33
CA TYR A 388 6.27 -4.25 -23.36
C TYR A 388 6.27 -5.47 -24.28
N ASP A 389 5.40 -6.44 -23.97
CA ASP A 389 5.22 -7.65 -24.78
C ASP A 389 4.61 -7.30 -26.15
N LYS A 390 5.15 -7.87 -27.24
CA LYS A 390 4.71 -7.57 -28.60
C LYS A 390 3.23 -7.91 -28.82
N LYS A 391 2.78 -9.05 -28.29
CA LYS A 391 1.40 -9.47 -28.43
C LYS A 391 0.46 -8.58 -27.62
N ALA A 392 0.90 -8.13 -26.45
CA ALA A 392 0.15 -7.15 -25.66
C ALA A 392 -0.03 -5.83 -26.44
N MET A 393 1.01 -5.34 -27.10
CA MET A 393 0.90 -4.14 -27.95
C MET A 393 -0.07 -4.36 -29.14
N GLU A 394 -0.07 -5.53 -29.76
CA GLU A 394 -1.02 -5.87 -30.84
C GLU A 394 -2.47 -5.93 -30.33
N ILE A 395 -2.71 -6.45 -29.13
CA ILE A 395 -4.04 -6.56 -28.51
C ILE A 395 -4.69 -5.17 -28.35
N VAL A 396 -3.91 -4.18 -27.95
CA VAL A 396 -4.41 -2.82 -27.70
C VAL A 396 -4.34 -1.92 -28.95
N ALA A 397 -3.72 -2.37 -30.02
CA ALA A 397 -3.62 -1.60 -31.25
C ALA A 397 -5.00 -1.38 -31.89
N GLY A 398 -5.37 -0.15 -32.18
CA GLY A 398 -6.60 0.14 -32.92
C GLY A 398 -7.37 1.37 -32.49
N GLY A 399 -7.02 1.98 -31.37
CA GLY A 399 -7.55 3.29 -30.97
C GLY A 399 -7.19 4.39 -31.97
N LYS A 400 -8.08 5.36 -32.15
CA LYS A 400 -7.90 6.42 -33.17
C LYS A 400 -8.00 7.84 -32.61
N ASN A 401 -8.23 7.97 -31.32
CA ASN A 401 -8.49 9.24 -30.64
C ASN A 401 -7.50 9.44 -29.48
N ALA A 402 -6.20 9.14 -29.71
CA ALA A 402 -5.18 9.30 -28.69
C ALA A 402 -5.13 10.74 -28.17
N ARG A 403 -5.23 10.87 -26.84
CA ARG A 403 -5.02 12.13 -26.13
C ARG A 403 -3.53 12.43 -26.03
N SER A 404 -3.17 13.72 -25.99
CA SER A 404 -1.81 14.13 -25.66
C SER A 404 -1.40 13.74 -24.23
N ALA A 405 -0.10 13.68 -23.96
CA ALA A 405 0.41 13.40 -22.60
C ALA A 405 -0.11 14.40 -21.56
N ALA A 406 -0.26 15.66 -21.92
CA ALA A 406 -0.82 16.69 -21.04
C ALA A 406 -2.30 16.44 -20.71
N GLU A 407 -3.10 16.07 -21.70
CA GLU A 407 -4.52 15.75 -21.50
C GLU A 407 -4.71 14.48 -20.68
N ILE A 408 -3.88 13.44 -20.90
CA ILE A 408 -3.89 12.22 -20.07
C ILE A 408 -3.56 12.56 -18.62
N PHE A 409 -2.49 13.33 -18.39
CA PHE A 409 -2.06 13.69 -17.04
C PHE A 409 -3.09 14.55 -16.32
N GLU A 410 -3.65 15.57 -16.99
CA GLU A 410 -4.70 16.42 -16.43
C GLU A 410 -5.96 15.60 -16.09
N SER A 411 -6.39 14.72 -16.98
CA SER A 411 -7.54 13.83 -16.77
C SER A 411 -7.37 12.98 -15.51
N VAL A 412 -6.17 12.41 -15.33
CA VAL A 412 -5.84 11.64 -14.13
C VAL A 412 -5.90 12.50 -12.86
N GLN A 413 -5.26 13.67 -12.87
CA GLN A 413 -5.22 14.55 -11.70
C GLN A 413 -6.61 15.07 -11.31
N VAL A 414 -7.34 15.62 -12.28
CA VAL A 414 -8.69 16.17 -12.04
C VAL A 414 -9.66 15.07 -11.62
N GLY A 415 -9.56 13.89 -12.21
CA GLY A 415 -10.42 12.77 -11.84
C GLY A 415 -10.11 12.22 -10.45
N LEU A 416 -8.83 12.10 -10.08
CA LEU A 416 -8.44 11.75 -8.70
C LEU A 416 -8.97 12.79 -7.70
N ALA A 417 -8.91 14.08 -8.02
CA ALA A 417 -9.45 15.13 -7.15
C ALA A 417 -10.98 15.01 -6.98
N LYS A 418 -11.71 14.73 -8.06
CA LYS A 418 -13.17 14.46 -8.00
C LYS A 418 -13.47 13.25 -7.15
N GLU A 419 -12.72 12.17 -7.31
CA GLU A 419 -12.93 10.93 -6.59
C GLU A 419 -12.64 11.08 -5.09
N VAL A 420 -11.57 11.78 -4.72
CA VAL A 420 -11.25 12.17 -3.34
C VAL A 420 -12.39 12.99 -2.73
N LYS A 421 -12.90 13.99 -3.46
CA LYS A 421 -14.02 14.83 -3.00
C LYS A 421 -15.27 13.99 -2.73
N LEU A 422 -15.60 13.09 -3.65
CA LEU A 422 -16.75 12.19 -3.51
C LEU A 422 -16.58 11.22 -2.33
N MET A 423 -15.40 10.67 -2.09
CA MET A 423 -15.15 9.82 -0.91
C MET A 423 -15.39 10.55 0.41
N LEU A 424 -15.02 11.82 0.49
CA LEU A 424 -15.28 12.65 1.67
C LEU A 424 -16.77 12.96 1.84
N GLU A 425 -17.49 13.27 0.77
CA GLU A 425 -18.95 13.52 0.76
C GLU A 425 -19.74 12.26 1.11
N GLU A 426 -19.33 11.11 0.58
CA GLU A 426 -19.88 9.79 0.86
C GLU A 426 -19.47 9.27 2.26
N LYS A 427 -18.60 10.01 2.97
CA LYS A 427 -18.08 9.64 4.30
C LYS A 427 -17.38 8.27 4.31
N VAL A 428 -16.69 7.95 3.24
CA VAL A 428 -15.84 6.75 3.20
C VAL A 428 -14.75 6.83 4.26
N VAL A 429 -14.19 8.01 4.45
CA VAL A 429 -13.32 8.40 5.56
C VAL A 429 -13.76 9.78 6.10
N GLN A 430 -13.24 10.16 7.26
CA GLN A 430 -13.69 11.41 7.90
C GLN A 430 -12.92 12.64 7.42
N THR A 431 -11.65 12.48 7.05
CA THR A 431 -10.76 13.62 6.74
C THR A 431 -9.89 13.37 5.51
N PRO A 432 -9.44 14.42 4.81
CA PRO A 432 -8.44 14.29 3.74
C PRO A 432 -7.16 13.61 4.22
N GLN A 433 -6.77 13.81 5.50
CA GLN A 433 -5.60 13.21 6.12
C GLN A 433 -5.69 11.67 6.17
N ASP A 434 -6.88 11.11 6.33
CA ASP A 434 -7.10 9.66 6.29
C ASP A 434 -6.83 9.10 4.89
N ILE A 435 -7.25 9.82 3.84
CA ILE A 435 -6.96 9.46 2.44
C ILE A 435 -5.46 9.53 2.18
N ASP A 436 -4.81 10.61 2.62
CA ASP A 436 -3.37 10.79 2.44
C ASP A 436 -2.58 9.67 3.14
N LEU A 437 -2.98 9.31 4.35
CA LEU A 437 -2.37 8.23 5.11
C LEU A 437 -2.54 6.88 4.39
N CYS A 438 -3.74 6.59 3.88
CA CYS A 438 -4.01 5.41 3.07
C CYS A 438 -3.12 5.35 1.83
N MET A 439 -2.99 6.45 1.10
CA MET A 439 -2.19 6.48 -0.13
C MET A 439 -0.68 6.37 0.15
N ILE A 440 -0.16 7.03 1.18
CA ILE A 440 1.25 6.92 1.57
C ILE A 440 1.58 5.50 2.03
N MET A 441 0.73 4.90 2.87
CA MET A 441 1.00 3.60 3.49
C MET A 441 0.54 2.40 2.67
N GLY A 442 -0.46 2.56 1.82
CA GLY A 442 -1.07 1.48 1.03
C GLY A 442 -0.68 1.47 -0.45
N ALA A 443 -0.41 2.65 -1.04
CA ALA A 443 -0.03 2.80 -2.45
C ALA A 443 1.40 3.31 -2.64
N ALA A 444 2.16 3.51 -1.56
CA ALA A 444 3.50 4.10 -1.58
C ALA A 444 3.53 5.48 -2.27
N TRP A 445 2.50 6.30 -2.04
CA TRP A 445 2.46 7.67 -2.53
C TRP A 445 3.70 8.44 -2.08
N PRO A 446 4.34 9.21 -2.95
CA PRO A 446 5.64 9.82 -2.66
C PRO A 446 5.60 10.77 -1.46
N PHE A 447 6.47 10.51 -0.49
CA PHE A 447 6.55 11.27 0.76
C PHE A 447 6.87 12.76 0.54
N HIS A 448 7.69 13.07 -0.47
CA HIS A 448 8.06 14.43 -0.83
C HIS A 448 6.93 15.22 -1.51
N LEU A 449 5.84 14.58 -1.90
CA LEU A 449 4.61 15.21 -2.38
C LEU A 449 3.62 15.50 -1.25
N GLY A 450 3.86 14.99 -0.03
CA GLY A 450 3.09 15.24 1.17
C GLY A 450 1.97 14.22 1.38
N GLY A 451 1.05 14.18 0.51
CA GLY A 451 -0.12 13.31 0.43
C GLY A 451 -0.75 13.52 -0.93
N ILE A 452 -1.76 12.74 -1.27
CA ILE A 452 -2.46 12.94 -2.53
C ILE A 452 -3.27 14.24 -2.51
N THR A 453 -3.94 14.55 -1.40
CA THR A 453 -4.84 15.71 -1.30
C THR A 453 -4.07 17.04 -1.35
N PRO A 454 -2.99 17.28 -0.59
CA PRO A 454 -2.22 18.52 -0.75
C PRO A 454 -1.47 18.60 -2.09
N TYR A 455 -1.13 17.47 -2.70
CA TYR A 455 -0.60 17.44 -4.06
C TYR A 455 -1.62 17.94 -5.09
N LEU A 456 -2.86 17.44 -5.02
CA LEU A 456 -3.95 17.83 -5.93
C LEU A 456 -4.30 19.33 -5.77
N ASP A 457 -4.21 19.86 -4.55
CA ASP A 457 -4.38 21.29 -4.30
C ASP A 457 -3.27 22.11 -4.96
N ARG A 458 -1.99 21.78 -4.72
CA ARG A 458 -0.85 22.49 -5.33
C ARG A 458 -0.80 22.42 -6.85
N SER A 459 -1.26 21.31 -7.43
CA SER A 459 -1.32 21.16 -8.90
C SER A 459 -2.47 21.95 -9.56
N GLY A 460 -3.38 22.51 -8.76
CA GLY A 460 -4.60 23.15 -9.25
C GLY A 460 -5.69 22.17 -9.70
N ALA A 461 -5.47 20.86 -9.50
CA ALA A 461 -6.44 19.83 -9.89
C ALA A 461 -7.72 19.91 -9.07
N SER A 462 -7.63 20.21 -7.77
CA SER A 462 -8.78 20.40 -6.88
C SER A 462 -9.63 21.58 -7.32
N GLU A 463 -9.01 22.73 -7.64
CA GLU A 463 -9.70 23.90 -8.16
C GLU A 463 -10.42 23.59 -9.47
N LYS A 464 -9.77 22.91 -10.43
CA LYS A 464 -10.38 22.47 -11.68
C LYS A 464 -11.53 21.47 -11.48
N ALA A 465 -11.39 20.59 -10.48
CA ALA A 465 -12.34 19.51 -10.23
C ALA A 465 -13.65 19.99 -9.58
N PHE A 466 -13.56 20.89 -8.59
CA PHE A 466 -14.70 21.31 -7.78
C PHE A 466 -14.67 22.76 -7.29
N GLY A 467 -13.75 23.61 -7.79
CA GLY A 467 -13.67 25.03 -7.45
C GLY A 467 -13.24 25.30 -6.02
N GLY A 468 -12.33 24.50 -5.47
CA GLY A 468 -11.84 24.63 -4.10
C GLY A 468 -10.59 23.82 -3.81
N SER A 469 -10.24 23.71 -2.52
CA SER A 469 -9.11 22.93 -2.04
C SER A 469 -9.52 22.00 -0.89
N PHE A 470 -8.73 20.96 -0.64
CA PHE A 470 -8.91 20.05 0.50
C PHE A 470 -8.33 20.63 1.79
N HIS A 471 -7.35 21.52 1.67
CA HIS A 471 -6.59 22.07 2.77
C HIS A 471 -6.52 23.59 2.74
N GLU A 472 -6.30 24.19 3.91
CA GLU A 472 -5.92 25.59 4.03
C GLU A 472 -4.58 25.86 3.32
N PRO A 473 -4.35 27.06 2.74
CA PRO A 473 -3.13 27.39 1.99
C PRO A 473 -1.83 27.11 2.75
N MET A 474 -1.78 27.35 4.06
CA MET A 474 -0.61 27.07 4.89
C MET A 474 -0.21 25.60 4.95
N ILE A 475 -1.17 24.66 4.78
CA ILE A 475 -0.90 23.22 4.80
C ILE A 475 -0.34 22.76 3.47
N ILE A 476 -0.82 23.31 2.36
CA ILE A 476 -0.40 22.92 1.00
C ILE A 476 0.93 23.53 0.59
N GLY A 477 1.46 24.50 1.36
CA GLY A 477 2.75 25.13 1.06
C GLY A 477 2.72 26.19 -0.02
N VAL A 478 1.53 26.63 -0.47
CA VAL A 478 1.40 27.79 -1.38
C VAL A 478 1.68 29.05 -0.54
N ARG A 479 2.62 29.88 -1.04
CA ARG A 479 2.75 31.27 -0.54
C ARG A 479 1.74 32.12 -1.32
N ASP A 480 0.99 32.94 -0.59
CA ASP A 480 0.21 34.02 -1.19
C ASP A 480 1.10 34.96 -2.00
#